data_6785bb0ec388cf96697a8a2c32524d19
#
_entry.id   6785bb0ec388cf96697a8a2c32524d19
#
_cell.length_a   1.000
_cell.length_b   1.000
_cell.length_c   1.000
_cell.angle_alpha   90.00
_cell.angle_beta   90.00
_cell.angle_gamma   90.00
#
_symmetry.space_group_name_H-M   'P 1'
#
loop_
_entity.id
_entity.type
_entity.pdbx_description
1 polymer ?
#
loop_
_entity_poly.entity_id
_entity_poly.type
_entity_poly.pdbx_seq_one_letter_code
_entity_poly.pdbx_strand_id
1 'polypeptide(L)'
;MKNNGVEVEAQKIYKRKLFIKVVKIAFLLLLILISIIYLFLYIIYAGGRFTVSLDKNMSNRKNVFLSENGNIKSKARKLSADTIEYMDNISIKWLPDDIDSEKVTGGHNGDNYIAYTFYVINAGKEKVNYWYEIDIDDTIKNVDEAVRIMIYRNGEKTVYAKKSKETGEAEPDTKKFISSKIAVLEQRKNFKPNSKDRYTVVVWIEGDDPECKNDLLGGEIKLHMDFTEEHVDK
;
A
#
# COMPACT_ATOMS: atom_id res chain seq x y z
N MET A 1 39.35 35.77 -59.11
CA MET A 1 38.55 34.58 -58.70
C MET A 1 39.20 33.82 -57.55
N LYS A 2 39.40 34.40 -56.34
CA LYS A 2 40.04 33.72 -55.20
C LYS A 2 39.24 33.78 -53.90
N ASN A 3 37.99 34.37 -53.90
CA ASN A 3 37.21 34.54 -52.68
C ASN A 3 36.21 33.42 -52.38
N ASN A 4 35.84 32.59 -53.34
CA ASN A 4 34.80 31.56 -53.12
C ASN A 4 35.24 30.40 -52.19
N GLY A 5 36.54 30.14 -52.07
CA GLY A 5 37.04 29.06 -51.20
C GLY A 5 36.95 29.42 -49.71
N VAL A 6 37.25 30.65 -49.35
CA VAL A 6 37.23 31.14 -47.95
C VAL A 6 35.81 31.24 -47.43
N GLU A 7 34.84 31.68 -48.23
CA GLU A 7 33.43 31.75 -47.86
C GLU A 7 32.82 30.35 -47.64
N VAL A 8 33.17 29.37 -48.49
CA VAL A 8 32.71 27.98 -48.35
C VAL A 8 33.26 27.32 -47.09
N GLU A 9 34.53 27.58 -46.74
CA GLU A 9 35.10 27.08 -45.48
C GLU A 9 34.49 27.77 -44.25
N ALA A 10 34.26 29.07 -44.28
CA ALA A 10 33.61 29.78 -43.21
C ALA A 10 32.17 29.29 -42.97
N GLN A 11 31.41 29.01 -44.03
CA GLN A 11 30.09 28.40 -43.93
C GLN A 11 30.12 26.98 -43.36
N LYS A 12 31.10 26.16 -43.70
CA LYS A 12 31.25 24.82 -43.10
C LYS A 12 31.57 24.89 -41.62
N ILE A 13 32.46 25.80 -41.21
CA ILE A 13 32.78 26.01 -39.78
C ILE A 13 31.56 26.49 -39.01
N TYR A 14 30.80 27.42 -39.57
CA TYR A 14 29.56 27.91 -38.96
C TYR A 14 28.51 26.80 -38.78
N LYS A 15 28.23 26.02 -39.82
CA LYS A 15 27.32 24.88 -39.78
C LYS A 15 27.76 23.85 -38.74
N ARG A 16 29.06 23.55 -38.66
CA ARG A 16 29.61 22.63 -37.65
C ARG A 16 29.41 23.17 -36.21
N LYS A 17 29.66 24.45 -35.98
CA LYS A 17 29.42 25.09 -34.66
C LYS A 17 27.96 25.08 -34.29
N LEU A 18 27.09 25.38 -35.26
CA LEU A 18 25.63 25.33 -35.04
C LEU A 18 25.18 23.91 -34.72
N PHE A 19 25.63 22.90 -35.48
CA PHE A 19 25.36 21.49 -35.25
C PHE A 19 25.77 21.05 -33.83
N ILE A 20 27.00 21.38 -33.41
CA ILE A 20 27.50 21.08 -32.05
C ILE A 20 26.65 21.75 -31.00
N LYS A 21 26.20 23.01 -31.21
CA LYS A 21 25.33 23.70 -30.30
C LYS A 21 23.96 23.01 -30.19
N VAL A 22 23.37 22.63 -31.31
CA VAL A 22 22.09 21.91 -31.36
C VAL A 22 22.21 20.55 -30.66
N VAL A 23 23.27 19.79 -30.91
CA VAL A 23 23.53 18.50 -30.26
C VAL A 23 23.66 18.65 -28.74
N LYS A 24 24.39 19.69 -28.27
CA LYS A 24 24.50 19.97 -26.82
C LYS A 24 23.17 20.29 -26.20
N ILE A 25 22.35 21.11 -26.86
CA ILE A 25 21.00 21.45 -26.37
C ILE A 25 20.10 20.21 -26.35
N ALA A 26 20.11 19.41 -27.42
CA ALA A 26 19.35 18.18 -27.52
C ALA A 26 19.74 17.18 -26.41
N PHE A 27 21.05 17.04 -26.14
CA PHE A 27 21.56 16.21 -25.05
C PHE A 27 21.09 16.71 -23.66
N LEU A 28 21.13 18.03 -23.44
CA LEU A 28 20.65 18.61 -22.21
C LEU A 28 19.14 18.36 -22.00
N LEU A 29 18.34 18.53 -23.06
CA LEU A 29 16.90 18.24 -23.01
C LEU A 29 16.61 16.77 -22.75
N LEU A 30 17.42 15.86 -23.32
CA LEU A 30 17.32 14.42 -23.06
C LEU A 30 17.60 14.09 -21.59
N LEU A 31 18.63 14.70 -20.99
CA LEU A 31 18.94 14.51 -19.56
C LEU A 31 17.79 15.01 -18.65
N ILE A 32 17.22 16.16 -18.99
CA ILE A 32 16.06 16.71 -18.26
C ILE A 32 14.87 15.73 -18.36
N LEU A 33 14.58 15.23 -19.57
CA LEU A 33 13.50 14.26 -19.80
C LEU A 33 13.70 12.98 -18.98
N ILE A 34 14.91 12.42 -18.98
CA ILE A 34 15.25 11.23 -18.19
C ILE A 34 15.08 11.50 -16.69
N SER A 35 15.49 12.67 -16.21
CA SER A 35 15.31 13.06 -14.81
C SER A 35 13.84 13.19 -14.42
N ILE A 36 12.99 13.71 -15.30
CA ILE A 36 11.54 13.80 -15.06
C ILE A 36 10.92 12.40 -15.03
N ILE A 37 11.29 11.53 -15.97
CA ILE A 37 10.81 10.14 -15.99
C ILE A 37 11.25 9.41 -14.72
N TYR A 38 12.51 9.57 -14.31
CA TYR A 38 13.02 8.98 -13.07
C TYR A 38 12.24 9.47 -11.84
N LEU A 39 11.99 10.78 -11.74
CA LEU A 39 11.21 11.35 -10.64
C LEU A 39 9.77 10.81 -10.63
N PHE A 40 9.15 10.69 -11.81
CA PHE A 40 7.81 10.14 -11.95
C PHE A 40 7.75 8.67 -11.54
N LEU A 41 8.70 7.85 -11.98
CA LEU A 41 8.84 6.47 -11.56
C LEU A 41 9.10 6.36 -10.06
N TYR A 42 9.99 7.19 -9.51
CA TYR A 42 10.26 7.24 -8.07
C TYR A 42 8.99 7.52 -7.26
N ILE A 43 8.16 8.48 -7.68
CA ILE A 43 6.88 8.79 -7.02
C ILE A 43 5.91 7.59 -7.07
N ILE A 44 5.85 6.88 -8.20
CA ILE A 44 5.01 5.68 -8.36
C ILE A 44 5.53 4.55 -7.48
N TYR A 45 6.85 4.29 -7.49
CA TYR A 45 7.46 3.21 -6.71
C TYR A 45 7.52 3.51 -5.21
N ALA A 46 7.75 4.77 -4.80
CA ALA A 46 7.69 5.17 -3.39
C ALA A 46 6.28 5.07 -2.79
N GLY A 47 5.26 4.82 -3.62
CA GLY A 47 3.87 4.62 -3.20
C GLY A 47 3.54 3.24 -2.60
N GLY A 48 4.54 2.40 -2.27
CA GLY A 48 4.34 1.05 -1.69
C GLY A 48 3.86 1.03 -0.23
N ARG A 49 3.34 2.13 0.31
CA ARG A 49 2.85 2.20 1.69
C ARG A 49 1.49 1.52 1.82
N PHE A 50 1.32 0.73 2.88
CA PHE A 50 -0.02 0.30 3.28
C PHE A 50 -0.86 1.53 3.59
N THR A 51 -1.96 1.71 2.87
CA THR A 51 -2.84 2.86 3.05
C THR A 51 -4.21 2.43 3.53
N VAL A 52 -4.81 3.25 4.38
CA VAL A 52 -6.19 3.08 4.85
C VAL A 52 -6.98 4.27 4.38
N SER A 53 -8.07 4.06 3.66
CA SER A 53 -8.92 5.14 3.17
C SER A 53 -10.40 4.96 3.52
N LEU A 54 -11.10 6.06 3.54
CA LEU A 54 -12.51 6.14 3.87
C LEU A 54 -13.27 6.82 2.73
N ASP A 55 -14.35 6.20 2.30
CA ASP A 55 -15.24 6.75 1.29
C ASP A 55 -15.75 8.16 1.66
N LYS A 56 -15.86 9.00 0.62
CA LYS A 56 -16.30 10.40 0.78
C LYS A 56 -17.71 10.52 1.34
N ASN A 57 -18.61 9.60 1.00
CA ASN A 57 -19.99 9.65 1.46
C ASN A 57 -20.08 9.34 2.96
N MET A 58 -19.31 8.36 3.44
CA MET A 58 -19.19 8.08 4.87
C MET A 58 -18.70 9.29 5.66
N SER A 59 -17.68 9.96 5.16
CA SER A 59 -17.12 11.14 5.81
C SER A 59 -18.10 12.33 5.77
N ASN A 60 -18.62 12.68 4.60
CA ASN A 60 -19.37 13.91 4.39
C ASN A 60 -20.83 13.81 4.88
N ARG A 61 -21.48 12.66 4.67
CA ARG A 61 -22.90 12.47 5.00
C ARG A 61 -23.11 11.87 6.38
N LYS A 62 -22.27 10.92 6.78
CA LYS A 62 -22.43 10.18 8.04
C LYS A 62 -21.51 10.67 9.15
N ASN A 63 -20.58 11.59 8.85
CA ASN A 63 -19.60 12.11 9.81
C ASN A 63 -18.77 10.98 10.46
N VAL A 64 -18.44 9.97 9.67
CA VAL A 64 -17.48 8.92 10.01
C VAL A 64 -16.11 9.37 9.51
N PHE A 65 -15.05 9.11 10.26
CA PHE A 65 -13.68 9.46 9.87
C PHE A 65 -12.67 8.51 10.50
N LEU A 66 -11.48 8.51 9.92
CA LEU A 66 -10.32 7.80 10.46
C LEU A 66 -9.56 8.68 11.44
N SER A 67 -8.90 8.06 12.39
CA SER A 67 -7.99 8.74 13.31
C SER A 67 -6.88 7.75 13.72
N GLU A 68 -5.64 8.17 13.63
CA GLU A 68 -4.52 7.33 14.01
C GLU A 68 -4.45 7.08 15.53
N ASN A 69 -4.79 8.07 16.32
CA ASN A 69 -4.70 8.03 17.78
C ASN A 69 -6.05 7.96 18.52
N GLY A 70 -7.14 7.75 17.77
CA GLY A 70 -8.50 7.69 18.35
C GLY A 70 -9.04 9.03 18.87
N ASN A 71 -8.36 10.14 18.55
CA ASN A 71 -8.82 11.48 18.94
C ASN A 71 -9.71 12.08 17.85
N ILE A 72 -10.87 12.58 18.27
CA ILE A 72 -11.84 13.24 17.39
C ILE A 72 -11.28 14.50 16.70
N LYS A 73 -10.22 15.09 17.25
CA LYS A 73 -9.56 16.26 16.65
C LYS A 73 -8.61 15.87 15.51
N SER A 74 -8.18 14.61 15.43
CA SER A 74 -7.27 14.08 14.42
C SER A 74 -8.03 13.40 13.28
N LYS A 75 -9.00 14.13 12.69
CA LYS A 75 -9.82 13.61 11.57
C LYS A 75 -9.02 13.44 10.30
N ALA A 76 -9.06 12.26 9.73
CA ALA A 76 -8.49 11.93 8.43
C ALA A 76 -9.48 11.14 7.58
N ARG A 77 -9.28 11.15 6.26
CA ARG A 77 -9.95 10.23 5.33
C ARG A 77 -8.97 9.24 4.71
N LYS A 78 -7.69 9.50 4.87
CA LYS A 78 -6.62 8.62 4.44
C LYS A 78 -5.52 8.63 5.49
N LEU A 79 -5.06 7.45 5.84
CA LEU A 79 -3.90 7.20 6.69
C LEU A 79 -2.90 6.33 5.91
N SER A 80 -1.65 6.30 6.33
CA SER A 80 -0.64 5.44 5.72
C SER A 80 0.35 4.96 6.76
N ALA A 81 0.65 3.67 6.74
CA ALA A 81 1.73 3.09 7.50
C ALA A 81 3.08 3.29 6.79
N ASP A 82 4.16 3.27 7.55
CA ASP A 82 5.50 3.22 6.97
C ASP A 82 5.74 1.86 6.31
N THR A 83 6.50 1.85 5.22
CA THR A 83 6.91 0.63 4.51
C THR A 83 8.07 -0.06 5.21
N ILE A 84 8.18 -1.37 5.01
CA ILE A 84 9.39 -2.13 5.26
C ILE A 84 10.00 -2.46 3.89
N GLU A 85 11.26 -2.09 3.67
CA GLU A 85 11.95 -2.33 2.39
C GLU A 85 12.32 -3.80 2.19
N TYR A 86 12.59 -4.50 3.29
CA TYR A 86 12.94 -5.92 3.32
C TYR A 86 12.26 -6.59 4.51
N MET A 87 11.69 -7.76 4.29
CA MET A 87 11.00 -8.56 5.29
C MET A 87 11.37 -10.02 5.09
N ASP A 88 11.92 -10.65 6.13
CA ASP A 88 12.09 -12.09 6.16
C ASP A 88 10.77 -12.78 6.55
N ASN A 89 10.65 -14.06 6.21
CA ASN A 89 9.56 -14.87 6.69
C ASN A 89 9.74 -15.20 8.18
N ILE A 90 8.63 -15.13 8.91
CA ILE A 90 8.57 -15.47 10.33
C ILE A 90 7.36 -16.36 10.61
N SER A 91 7.42 -17.15 11.68
CA SER A 91 6.23 -17.83 12.17
C SER A 91 5.33 -16.86 12.93
N ILE A 92 4.01 -17.02 12.82
CA ILE A 92 3.02 -16.29 13.64
C ILE A 92 3.36 -16.31 15.14
N LYS A 93 4.05 -17.37 15.61
CA LYS A 93 4.48 -17.55 17.01
C LYS A 93 5.54 -16.54 17.46
N TRP A 94 6.20 -15.85 16.53
CA TRP A 94 7.24 -14.86 16.78
C TRP A 94 6.70 -13.42 16.77
N LEU A 95 5.44 -13.24 16.44
CA LEU A 95 4.79 -11.95 16.59
C LEU A 95 4.66 -11.62 18.09
N PRO A 96 4.84 -10.35 18.49
CA PRO A 96 4.68 -9.95 19.89
C PRO A 96 3.26 -10.21 20.41
N ASP A 97 3.16 -10.75 21.62
CA ASP A 97 1.85 -11.00 22.25
C ASP A 97 1.05 -9.73 22.49
N ASP A 98 1.74 -8.59 22.67
CA ASP A 98 1.17 -7.27 22.91
C ASP A 98 1.02 -6.40 21.65
N ILE A 99 1.08 -7.02 20.47
CA ILE A 99 0.99 -6.32 19.17
C ILE A 99 -0.30 -5.51 19.02
N ASP A 100 -1.39 -5.92 19.66
CA ASP A 100 -2.67 -5.18 19.76
C ASP A 100 -2.85 -4.48 21.10
N SER A 101 -1.77 -4.07 21.77
CA SER A 101 -1.87 -3.35 23.04
C SER A 101 -2.61 -2.02 22.86
N GLU A 102 -3.44 -1.64 23.85
CA GLU A 102 -4.13 -0.34 23.87
C GLU A 102 -3.17 0.87 23.90
N LYS A 103 -1.90 0.64 24.21
CA LYS A 103 -0.86 1.67 24.28
C LYS A 103 -0.28 2.03 22.91
N VAL A 104 -0.48 1.19 21.90
CA VAL A 104 0.07 1.41 20.56
C VAL A 104 -0.96 2.13 19.66
N THR A 105 -0.45 3.06 18.85
CA THR A 105 -1.22 3.78 17.82
C THR A 105 -0.31 4.10 16.65
N GLY A 106 -0.85 4.18 15.45
CA GLY A 106 -0.06 4.42 14.24
C GLY A 106 0.80 3.22 13.86
N GLY A 107 1.90 3.48 13.16
CA GLY A 107 2.86 2.46 12.76
C GLY A 107 3.71 1.96 13.94
N HIS A 108 3.78 0.65 14.08
CA HIS A 108 4.64 -0.03 15.07
C HIS A 108 5.20 -1.33 14.50
N ASN A 109 5.76 -1.21 13.30
CA ASN A 109 6.39 -2.31 12.58
C ASN A 109 7.51 -2.96 13.41
N GLY A 110 7.65 -4.26 13.25
CA GLY A 110 8.88 -4.95 13.62
C GLY A 110 9.81 -5.12 12.42
N ASP A 111 10.89 -5.85 12.59
CA ASP A 111 11.86 -6.09 11.50
C ASP A 111 11.25 -6.91 10.35
N ASN A 112 10.31 -7.82 10.65
CA ASN A 112 9.75 -8.79 9.72
C ASN A 112 8.22 -8.80 9.69
N TYR A 113 7.58 -7.73 10.08
CA TYR A 113 6.14 -7.55 9.96
C TYR A 113 5.76 -6.06 9.91
N ILE A 114 4.73 -5.73 9.19
CA ILE A 114 4.08 -4.43 9.24
C ILE A 114 2.98 -4.52 10.30
N ALA A 115 2.89 -3.52 11.19
CA ALA A 115 1.79 -3.37 12.12
C ALA A 115 1.31 -1.93 12.16
N TYR A 116 0.01 -1.72 12.01
CA TYR A 116 -0.59 -0.40 11.97
C TYR A 116 -1.91 -0.36 12.75
N THR A 117 -1.96 0.50 13.77
CA THR A 117 -3.16 0.69 14.59
C THR A 117 -3.81 2.04 14.31
N PHE A 118 -5.12 2.02 14.10
CA PHE A 118 -5.93 3.21 13.84
C PHE A 118 -7.36 3.01 14.33
N TYR A 119 -8.15 4.06 14.22
CA TYR A 119 -9.54 4.08 14.66
C TYR A 119 -10.47 4.56 13.55
N VAL A 120 -11.63 3.91 13.44
CA VAL A 120 -12.81 4.41 12.72
C VAL A 120 -13.73 5.02 13.75
N ILE A 121 -14.15 6.27 13.56
CA ILE A 121 -14.94 7.01 14.54
C ILE A 121 -16.24 7.48 13.90
N ASN A 122 -17.37 7.11 14.50
CA ASN A 122 -18.68 7.64 14.13
C ASN A 122 -19.00 8.86 15.01
N ALA A 123 -18.74 10.05 14.50
CA ALA A 123 -19.13 11.30 15.15
C ALA A 123 -20.49 11.82 14.67
N GLY A 124 -21.21 11.02 13.88
CA GLY A 124 -22.55 11.31 13.42
C GLY A 124 -23.62 11.09 14.50
N LYS A 125 -24.87 11.27 14.09
CA LYS A 125 -26.05 11.10 14.96
C LYS A 125 -26.77 9.79 14.73
N GLU A 126 -26.40 9.04 13.69
CA GLU A 126 -27.06 7.82 13.24
C GLU A 126 -26.15 6.61 13.38
N LYS A 127 -26.75 5.42 13.47
CA LYS A 127 -26.04 4.17 13.30
C LYS A 127 -25.62 4.01 11.84
N VAL A 128 -24.42 3.49 11.61
CA VAL A 128 -23.87 3.25 10.29
C VAL A 128 -23.54 1.76 10.16
N ASN A 129 -23.81 1.19 9.01
CA ASN A 129 -23.20 -0.08 8.60
C ASN A 129 -22.08 0.26 7.61
N TYR A 130 -20.95 -0.40 7.72
CA TYR A 130 -19.86 -0.22 6.77
C TYR A 130 -19.20 -1.53 6.44
N TRP A 131 -18.60 -1.57 5.26
CA TRP A 131 -17.72 -2.63 4.83
C TRP A 131 -16.28 -2.16 4.97
N TYR A 132 -15.40 -3.09 5.27
CA TYR A 132 -13.97 -2.88 5.15
C TYR A 132 -13.38 -4.01 4.30
N GLU A 133 -12.52 -3.60 3.38
CA GLU A 133 -11.84 -4.53 2.48
C GLU A 133 -10.34 -4.24 2.49
N ILE A 134 -9.53 -5.29 2.28
CA ILE A 134 -8.11 -5.15 1.98
C ILE A 134 -7.91 -5.68 0.59
N ASP A 135 -7.52 -4.78 -0.31
CA ASP A 135 -7.21 -5.07 -1.69
C ASP A 135 -5.71 -5.38 -1.86
N ILE A 136 -5.41 -6.30 -2.77
CA ILE A 136 -4.07 -6.60 -3.25
C ILE A 136 -3.90 -5.84 -4.57
N ASP A 137 -3.16 -4.73 -4.53
CA ASP A 137 -2.93 -3.86 -5.69
C ASP A 137 -1.96 -4.48 -6.67
N ASP A 138 -0.91 -5.11 -6.15
CA ASP A 138 0.16 -5.71 -6.94
C ASP A 138 0.84 -6.84 -6.17
N THR A 139 1.34 -7.83 -6.89
CA THR A 139 2.09 -8.96 -6.35
C THR A 139 3.19 -9.37 -7.31
N ILE A 140 4.43 -9.39 -6.83
CA ILE A 140 5.59 -9.88 -7.57
C ILE A 140 6.02 -11.22 -6.99
N LYS A 141 6.35 -12.20 -7.87
CA LYS A 141 6.76 -13.56 -7.52
C LYS A 141 5.77 -14.34 -6.65
N ASN A 142 4.48 -14.00 -6.74
CA ASN A 142 3.41 -14.67 -5.98
C ASN A 142 3.65 -14.72 -4.47
N VAL A 143 4.27 -13.69 -3.89
CA VAL A 143 4.54 -13.64 -2.44
C VAL A 143 3.28 -13.72 -1.59
N ASP A 144 2.12 -13.38 -2.17
CA ASP A 144 0.79 -13.50 -1.58
C ASP A 144 0.42 -14.94 -1.19
N GLU A 145 1.12 -15.95 -1.72
CA GLU A 145 0.91 -17.36 -1.33
C GLU A 145 1.26 -17.62 0.14
N ALA A 146 2.31 -16.96 0.65
CA ALA A 146 2.76 -17.10 2.04
C ALA A 146 2.43 -15.89 2.92
N VAL A 147 1.85 -14.81 2.35
CA VAL A 147 1.46 -13.64 3.15
C VAL A 147 0.27 -13.97 4.04
N ARG A 148 0.34 -13.48 5.26
CA ARG A 148 -0.75 -13.48 6.23
C ARG A 148 -1.14 -12.05 6.56
N ILE A 149 -2.44 -11.85 6.72
CA ILE A 149 -3.02 -10.58 7.18
C ILE A 149 -3.82 -10.87 8.44
N MET A 150 -3.43 -10.28 9.55
CA MET A 150 -4.14 -10.39 10.80
C MET A 150 -4.81 -9.06 11.12
N ILE A 151 -6.09 -9.11 11.42
CA ILE A 151 -6.87 -7.94 11.82
C ILE A 151 -7.37 -8.16 13.23
N TYR A 152 -7.03 -7.24 14.11
CA TYR A 152 -7.72 -7.05 15.35
C TYR A 152 -8.76 -5.94 15.17
N ARG A 153 -10.00 -6.22 15.56
CA ARG A 153 -11.06 -5.22 15.66
C ARG A 153 -11.59 -5.21 17.09
N ASN A 154 -11.29 -4.17 17.82
CA ASN A 154 -11.65 -4.06 19.25
C ASN A 154 -11.16 -5.27 20.08
N GLY A 155 -9.96 -5.79 19.78
CA GLY A 155 -9.35 -6.94 20.43
C GLY A 155 -9.76 -8.32 19.87
N GLU A 156 -10.76 -8.39 18.98
CA GLU A 156 -11.12 -9.64 18.30
C GLU A 156 -10.19 -9.90 17.11
N LYS A 157 -9.44 -10.98 17.17
CA LYS A 157 -8.44 -11.39 16.18
C LYS A 157 -9.04 -12.26 15.08
N THR A 158 -8.72 -11.94 13.83
CA THR A 158 -8.94 -12.82 12.66
C THR A 158 -7.71 -12.80 11.78
N VAL A 159 -7.27 -13.98 11.32
CA VAL A 159 -6.15 -14.14 10.39
C VAL A 159 -6.68 -14.56 9.04
N TYR A 160 -6.14 -13.96 7.99
CA TYR A 160 -6.48 -14.23 6.60
C TYR A 160 -5.26 -14.70 5.83
N ALA A 161 -5.48 -15.66 4.93
CA ALA A 161 -4.45 -16.26 4.09
C ALA A 161 -5.01 -16.58 2.70
N LYS A 162 -4.15 -16.69 1.71
CA LYS A 162 -4.53 -17.36 0.47
C LYS A 162 -4.79 -18.84 0.76
N LYS A 163 -5.68 -19.45 -0.01
CA LYS A 163 -5.97 -20.89 0.15
C LYS A 163 -4.75 -21.72 -0.20
N SER A 164 -4.56 -22.83 0.47
CA SER A 164 -3.53 -23.81 0.14
C SER A 164 -3.63 -24.27 -1.32
N LYS A 165 -2.52 -24.34 -2.01
CA LYS A 165 -2.44 -24.88 -3.38
C LYS A 165 -2.68 -26.39 -3.42
N GLU A 166 -2.29 -27.10 -2.38
CA GLU A 166 -2.43 -28.55 -2.33
C GLU A 166 -3.88 -28.98 -2.10
N THR A 167 -4.56 -28.34 -1.14
CA THR A 167 -5.90 -28.76 -0.72
C THR A 167 -7.02 -27.89 -1.32
N GLY A 168 -6.71 -26.66 -1.72
CA GLY A 168 -7.69 -25.64 -2.12
C GLY A 168 -8.51 -25.07 -0.96
N GLU A 169 -8.24 -25.50 0.29
CA GLU A 169 -8.91 -25.08 1.50
C GLU A 169 -8.17 -23.94 2.21
N ALA A 170 -8.76 -23.41 3.27
CA ALA A 170 -8.12 -22.42 4.11
C ALA A 170 -6.88 -23.01 4.79
N GLU A 171 -5.84 -22.23 4.93
CA GLU A 171 -4.72 -22.54 5.81
C GLU A 171 -5.20 -22.67 7.25
N PRO A 172 -4.53 -23.48 8.10
CA PRO A 172 -4.94 -23.70 9.49
C PRO A 172 -5.15 -22.38 10.23
N ASP A 173 -6.23 -22.30 10.99
CA ASP A 173 -6.62 -21.16 11.82
C ASP A 173 -6.77 -19.82 11.05
N THR A 174 -7.05 -19.89 9.73
CA THR A 174 -7.23 -18.73 8.89
C THR A 174 -8.57 -18.71 8.15
N LYS A 175 -8.99 -17.53 7.71
CA LYS A 175 -10.01 -17.34 6.68
C LYS A 175 -9.34 -17.19 5.30
N LYS A 176 -9.93 -17.80 4.28
CA LYS A 176 -9.43 -17.65 2.90
C LYS A 176 -9.58 -16.22 2.41
N PHE A 177 -8.59 -15.74 1.65
CA PHE A 177 -8.77 -14.55 0.82
C PHE A 177 -10.01 -14.72 -0.07
N ILE A 178 -10.74 -13.64 -0.26
CA ILE A 178 -11.96 -13.63 -1.09
C ILE A 178 -11.62 -13.92 -2.56
N SER A 179 -10.53 -13.32 -3.04
CA SER A 179 -10.03 -13.51 -4.41
C SER A 179 -8.54 -13.23 -4.50
N SER A 180 -7.98 -13.29 -5.71
CA SER A 180 -6.58 -12.87 -5.96
C SER A 180 -6.36 -11.35 -5.84
N LYS A 181 -7.43 -10.56 -5.76
CA LYS A 181 -7.37 -9.09 -5.64
C LYS A 181 -7.90 -8.57 -4.32
N ILE A 182 -8.76 -9.32 -3.65
CA ILE A 182 -9.39 -8.94 -2.39
C ILE A 182 -8.98 -9.99 -1.35
N ALA A 183 -8.14 -9.58 -0.41
CA ALA A 183 -7.73 -10.44 0.69
C ALA A 183 -8.80 -10.50 1.77
N VAL A 184 -9.40 -9.39 2.12
CA VAL A 184 -10.37 -9.28 3.20
C VAL A 184 -11.59 -8.52 2.72
N LEU A 185 -12.79 -9.00 3.09
CA LEU A 185 -14.04 -8.29 2.90
C LEU A 185 -14.97 -8.66 4.05
N GLU A 186 -15.25 -7.71 4.90
CA GLU A 186 -16.08 -7.91 6.10
C GLU A 186 -17.04 -6.74 6.33
N GLN A 187 -18.20 -7.04 6.90
CA GLN A 187 -19.20 -6.03 7.22
C GLN A 187 -19.24 -5.75 8.73
N ARG A 188 -19.22 -4.47 9.08
CA ARG A 188 -19.50 -3.97 10.42
C ARG A 188 -20.90 -3.40 10.50
N LYS A 189 -21.81 -4.09 11.21
CA LYS A 189 -23.20 -3.67 11.39
C LYS A 189 -23.39 -2.89 12.69
N ASN A 190 -24.38 -1.98 12.67
CA ASN A 190 -24.82 -1.25 13.86
C ASN A 190 -23.72 -0.44 14.57
N PHE A 191 -22.83 0.20 13.82
CA PHE A 191 -21.82 1.09 14.38
C PHE A 191 -22.48 2.34 14.97
N LYS A 192 -22.56 2.40 16.28
CA LYS A 192 -23.36 3.39 17.02
C LYS A 192 -22.80 4.81 16.90
N PRO A 193 -23.65 5.85 17.04
CA PRO A 193 -23.19 7.23 17.21
C PRO A 193 -22.21 7.37 18.37
N ASN A 194 -21.25 8.26 18.23
CA ASN A 194 -20.21 8.58 19.22
C ASN A 194 -19.39 7.37 19.68
N SER A 195 -19.36 6.30 18.90
CA SER A 195 -18.48 5.15 19.16
C SER A 195 -17.28 5.13 18.23
N LYS A 196 -16.28 4.35 18.60
CA LYS A 196 -15.09 4.11 17.82
C LYS A 196 -14.80 2.61 17.76
N ASP A 197 -14.39 2.15 16.59
CA ASP A 197 -13.81 0.82 16.42
C ASP A 197 -12.29 0.98 16.24
N ARG A 198 -11.52 0.23 17.02
CA ARG A 198 -10.06 0.18 16.94
C ARG A 198 -9.67 -0.97 16.02
N TYR A 199 -8.80 -0.69 15.09
CA TYR A 199 -8.23 -1.67 14.19
C TYR A 199 -6.72 -1.74 14.38
N THR A 200 -6.18 -2.96 14.44
CA THR A 200 -4.76 -3.22 14.27
C THR A 200 -4.61 -4.21 13.12
N VAL A 201 -3.93 -3.80 12.08
CA VAL A 201 -3.62 -4.63 10.91
C VAL A 201 -2.17 -5.03 10.99
N VAL A 202 -1.91 -6.34 10.90
CA VAL A 202 -0.57 -6.91 10.89
C VAL A 202 -0.38 -7.72 9.62
N VAL A 203 0.72 -7.50 8.91
CA VAL A 203 1.06 -8.22 7.68
C VAL A 203 2.46 -8.81 7.82
N TRP A 204 2.61 -10.10 7.52
CA TRP A 204 3.90 -10.80 7.52
C TRP A 204 3.92 -11.91 6.48
N ILE A 205 5.10 -12.47 6.22
CA ILE A 205 5.29 -13.67 5.42
C ILE A 205 5.40 -14.86 6.39
N GLU A 206 4.48 -15.83 6.28
CA GLU A 206 4.43 -16.99 7.17
C GLU A 206 5.47 -18.04 6.79
N GLY A 207 6.45 -18.23 7.66
CA GLY A 207 7.53 -19.18 7.43
C GLY A 207 7.11 -20.65 7.58
N ASP A 208 6.06 -20.93 8.35
CA ASP A 208 5.52 -22.27 8.54
C ASP A 208 4.58 -22.68 7.39
N ASP A 209 4.33 -21.80 6.41
CA ASP A 209 3.49 -22.08 5.23
C ASP A 209 4.21 -22.99 4.24
N PRO A 210 3.60 -24.09 3.76
CA PRO A 210 4.19 -24.98 2.74
C PRO A 210 4.52 -24.29 1.43
N GLU A 211 3.83 -23.20 1.08
CA GLU A 211 4.07 -22.37 -0.08
C GLU A 211 5.20 -21.33 0.12
N CYS A 212 5.72 -21.16 1.35
CA CYS A 212 6.85 -20.27 1.63
C CYS A 212 8.17 -20.89 1.15
N LYS A 213 8.46 -20.74 -0.14
CA LYS A 213 9.62 -21.35 -0.82
C LYS A 213 10.57 -20.27 -1.35
N ASN A 214 11.79 -20.72 -1.74
CA ASN A 214 12.83 -19.82 -2.26
C ASN A 214 12.45 -19.03 -3.54
N ASP A 215 11.44 -19.46 -4.27
CA ASP A 215 10.93 -18.74 -5.44
C ASP A 215 10.18 -17.44 -5.07
N LEU A 216 9.78 -17.28 -3.81
CA LEU A 216 9.20 -16.04 -3.28
C LEU A 216 10.26 -14.97 -2.96
N LEU A 217 11.56 -15.33 -2.90
CA LEU A 217 12.63 -14.39 -2.55
C LEU A 217 12.68 -13.17 -3.50
N GLY A 218 12.66 -11.98 -2.92
CA GLY A 218 12.56 -10.70 -3.64
C GLY A 218 11.16 -10.49 -4.25
N GLY A 219 10.13 -11.14 -3.71
CA GLY A 219 8.75 -10.84 -4.00
C GLY A 219 8.33 -9.54 -3.33
N GLU A 220 7.31 -8.90 -3.90
CA GLU A 220 6.72 -7.67 -3.36
C GLU A 220 5.20 -7.82 -3.32
N ILE A 221 4.57 -7.20 -2.34
CA ILE A 221 3.11 -7.09 -2.26
C ILE A 221 2.72 -5.66 -1.93
N LYS A 222 1.71 -5.16 -2.62
CA LYS A 222 1.07 -3.88 -2.34
C LYS A 222 -0.34 -4.11 -1.84
N LEU A 223 -0.66 -3.51 -0.71
CA LEU A 223 -1.97 -3.64 -0.07
C LEU A 223 -2.54 -2.25 0.26
N HIS A 224 -3.85 -2.12 0.15
CA HIS A 224 -4.56 -1.00 0.76
C HIS A 224 -5.85 -1.48 1.43
N MET A 225 -6.35 -0.68 2.36
CA MET A 225 -7.59 -0.95 3.08
C MET A 225 -8.58 0.16 2.87
N ASP A 226 -9.79 -0.20 2.44
CA ASP A 226 -10.88 0.73 2.18
C ASP A 226 -12.07 0.50 3.12
N PHE A 227 -12.68 1.61 3.54
CA PHE A 227 -13.92 1.63 4.31
C PHE A 227 -15.03 2.28 3.50
N THR A 228 -16.11 1.54 3.23
CA THR A 228 -17.24 1.99 2.41
C THR A 228 -18.57 1.75 3.09
N GLU A 229 -19.59 2.59 2.83
CA GLU A 229 -20.95 2.36 3.31
C GLU A 229 -21.62 1.20 2.58
N GLU A 230 -21.35 1.08 1.28
CA GLU A 230 -21.85 0.02 0.40
C GLU A 230 -20.69 -0.67 -0.28
N HIS A 231 -20.73 -2.00 -0.32
CA HIS A 231 -19.80 -2.76 -1.16
C HIS A 231 -20.29 -2.71 -2.60
N VAL A 232 -19.41 -2.27 -3.49
CA VAL A 232 -19.64 -2.32 -4.93
C VAL A 232 -18.72 -3.39 -5.49
N ASP A 233 -19.31 -4.44 -6.06
CA ASP A 233 -18.54 -5.49 -6.73
C ASP A 233 -17.69 -4.87 -7.85
N LYS A 234 -16.39 -5.10 -7.79
CA LYS A 234 -15.37 -4.57 -8.72
C LYS A 234 -15.08 -5.58 -9.83
#